data_73e9055fa11544d68d472cd77dc13f4e
#
_entry.id   73e9055fa11544d68d472cd77dc13f4e
#
_cell.length_a   1.000
_cell.length_b   1.000
_cell.length_c   1.000
_cell.angle_alpha   90.00
_cell.angle_beta   90.00
_cell.angle_gamma   90.00
#
_symmetry.space_group_name_H-M   'P 1'
#
loop_
_entity.id
_entity.type
_entity.pdbx_description
1 polymer ?
#
loop_
_entity_poly.entity_id
_entity_poly.type
_entity_poly.pdbx_seq_one_letter_code
_entity_poly.pdbx_strand_id
1 'polypeptide(L)'
;DIANGASYILEDNGEIIGTAVISFAGEPTYNYIEGKWLTNEEAFVVIHRQTIRPDRRGQRLSDLFFGYAEQLCRERGVRSMRIDTHEGNLPMQRAVERYGFVRCGVIYLDNGDPRLAYEKPL
;
A
#
# COMPACT_ATOMS: atom_id res chain seq x y z
N ASP A 1 -5.77 10.22 7.51
CA ASP A 1 -5.49 10.91 8.76
C ASP A 1 -4.16 11.64 8.67
N ILE A 2 -4.20 12.94 8.88
CA ILE A 2 -3.01 13.79 8.73
C ILE A 2 -1.94 13.43 9.77
N ALA A 3 -2.34 13.01 10.96
CA ALA A 3 -1.41 12.64 12.01
C ALA A 3 -0.61 11.37 11.66
N ASN A 4 -1.20 10.48 10.87
CA ASN A 4 -0.64 9.17 10.59
C ASN A 4 -0.22 8.99 9.12
N GLY A 5 -0.43 9.99 8.30
CA GLY A 5 -0.05 9.92 6.91
C GLY A 5 -0.53 11.13 6.13
N ALA A 6 -0.11 11.22 4.88
CA ALA A 6 -0.50 12.29 3.98
C ALA A 6 -1.32 11.72 2.83
N SER A 7 -2.36 12.46 2.47
CA SER A 7 -3.21 12.11 1.33
C SER A 7 -2.60 12.68 0.05
N TYR A 8 -2.61 11.88 -0.98
CA TYR A 8 -2.09 12.24 -2.29
C TYR A 8 -3.17 12.01 -3.34
N ILE A 9 -3.13 12.82 -4.38
CA ILE A 9 -4.06 12.69 -5.49
C ILE A 9 -3.30 12.49 -6.80
N LEU A 10 -3.93 11.81 -7.74
CA LEU A 10 -3.52 11.78 -9.14
C LEU A 10 -4.47 12.67 -9.91
N GLU A 11 -3.91 13.62 -10.66
CA GLU A 11 -4.67 14.50 -11.53
C GLU A 11 -4.32 14.26 -12.98
N ASP A 12 -5.33 14.39 -13.84
CA ASP A 12 -5.14 14.40 -15.29
C ASP A 12 -6.08 15.45 -15.86
N ASN A 13 -5.52 16.47 -16.54
CA ASN A 13 -6.27 17.57 -17.13
C ASN A 13 -7.21 18.27 -16.14
N GLY A 14 -6.75 18.44 -14.89
CA GLY A 14 -7.53 19.10 -13.85
C GLY A 14 -8.54 18.22 -13.15
N GLU A 15 -8.63 16.94 -13.51
CA GLU A 15 -9.55 16.00 -12.86
C GLU A 15 -8.81 15.07 -11.94
N ILE A 16 -9.40 14.80 -10.75
CA ILE A 16 -8.85 13.83 -9.82
C ILE A 16 -9.25 12.43 -10.29
N ILE A 17 -8.26 11.60 -10.59
CA ILE A 17 -8.48 10.24 -11.09
C ILE A 17 -8.07 9.16 -10.12
N GLY A 18 -7.44 9.53 -9.01
CA GLY A 18 -7.08 8.58 -7.98
C GLY A 18 -6.65 9.27 -6.70
N THR A 19 -6.74 8.53 -5.60
CA THR A 19 -6.31 9.00 -4.28
C THR A 19 -5.61 7.88 -3.53
N ALA A 20 -4.73 8.23 -2.60
CA ALA A 20 -4.11 7.29 -1.69
C ALA A 20 -3.60 8.01 -0.45
N VAL A 21 -3.48 7.28 0.66
CA VAL A 21 -2.81 7.77 1.86
C VAL A 21 -1.49 7.02 1.98
N ILE A 22 -0.39 7.76 2.13
CA ILE A 22 0.95 7.20 2.32
C ILE A 22 1.40 7.55 3.72
N SER A 23 1.72 6.54 4.53
CA SER A 23 2.01 6.72 5.95
C SER A 23 3.31 6.05 6.34
N PHE A 24 4.10 6.74 7.18
CA PHE A 24 5.31 6.20 7.81
C PHE A 24 5.10 5.97 9.30
N ALA A 25 3.87 6.10 9.80
CA ALA A 25 3.57 6.01 11.23
C ALA A 25 3.40 4.57 11.74
N GLY A 26 3.58 3.58 10.86
CA GLY A 26 3.33 2.19 11.20
C GLY A 26 1.86 1.84 11.06
N GLU A 27 1.52 0.61 11.40
CA GLU A 27 0.17 0.11 11.32
C GLU A 27 -0.02 -0.97 12.39
N PRO A 28 -0.79 -0.69 13.46
CA PRO A 28 -0.93 -1.66 14.56
C PRO A 28 -1.45 -3.03 14.13
N THR A 29 -2.32 -3.10 13.10
CA THR A 29 -2.84 -4.37 12.63
C THR A 29 -1.78 -5.24 11.97
N TYR A 30 -0.61 -4.69 11.64
CA TYR A 30 0.50 -5.45 11.07
C TYR A 30 1.36 -6.13 12.13
N ASN A 31 1.11 -5.88 13.42
CA ASN A 31 1.87 -6.50 14.50
C ASN A 31 1.56 -7.99 14.65
N TYR A 32 0.39 -8.43 14.20
CA TYR A 32 0.06 -9.85 14.15
C TYR A 32 -0.20 -10.25 12.69
N ILE A 33 0.48 -11.27 12.23
CA ILE A 33 0.29 -11.79 10.88
C ILE A 33 0.26 -13.32 10.92
N GLU A 34 -0.73 -13.90 10.25
CA GLU A 34 -0.71 -15.33 9.95
C GLU A 34 0.13 -15.53 8.71
N GLY A 35 1.35 -15.93 8.93
CA GLY A 35 2.40 -15.95 7.93
C GLY A 35 3.60 -15.23 8.49
N LYS A 36 4.39 -14.61 7.62
CA LYS A 36 5.62 -13.97 8.07
C LYS A 36 6.01 -12.84 7.13
N TRP A 37 6.25 -11.65 7.70
CA TRP A 37 6.83 -10.55 6.93
C TRP A 37 8.22 -10.95 6.41
N LEU A 38 8.60 -10.40 5.25
CA LEU A 38 9.89 -10.71 4.63
C LEU A 38 11.06 -10.10 5.40
N THR A 39 10.82 -8.97 6.07
CA THR A 39 11.86 -8.27 6.82
C THR A 39 11.39 -7.99 8.24
N ASN A 40 12.37 -7.71 9.12
CA ASN A 40 12.11 -7.26 10.49
C ASN A 40 12.25 -5.74 10.61
N GLU A 41 12.13 -5.01 9.52
CA GLU A 41 12.24 -3.56 9.54
C GLU A 41 11.19 -2.93 10.44
N GLU A 42 11.61 -2.10 11.39
CA GLU A 42 10.70 -1.39 12.27
C GLU A 42 10.04 -0.21 11.56
N ALA A 43 10.76 0.39 10.62
CA ALA A 43 10.24 1.50 9.82
C ALA A 43 9.87 0.99 8.43
N PHE A 44 8.65 1.28 8.02
CA PHE A 44 8.16 0.93 6.69
C PHE A 44 7.09 1.93 6.27
N VAL A 45 6.90 2.06 4.96
CA VAL A 45 5.78 2.83 4.45
C VAL A 45 4.57 1.92 4.29
N VAL A 46 3.39 2.47 4.56
CA VAL A 46 2.12 1.79 4.31
C VAL A 46 1.30 2.66 3.37
N ILE A 47 0.68 2.02 2.38
CA ILE A 47 -0.22 2.71 1.45
C ILE A 47 -1.63 2.27 1.80
N HIS A 48 -2.47 3.25 2.15
CA HIS A 48 -3.85 3.02 2.57
C HIS A 48 -4.83 3.66 1.59
N ARG A 49 -6.05 3.11 1.56
CA ARG A 49 -7.19 3.75 0.91
C ARG A 49 -6.89 4.18 -0.52
N GLN A 50 -6.14 3.36 -1.24
CA GLN A 50 -5.83 3.64 -2.63
C GLN A 50 -7.08 3.43 -3.47
N THR A 51 -7.46 4.45 -4.23
CA THR A 51 -8.58 4.37 -5.17
C THR A 51 -8.17 4.89 -6.53
N ILE A 52 -8.72 4.27 -7.57
CA ILE A 52 -8.56 4.73 -8.95
C ILE A 52 -9.97 4.86 -9.52
N ARG A 53 -10.25 5.97 -10.17
CA ARG A 53 -11.56 6.21 -10.78
C ARG A 53 -11.89 5.06 -11.75
N PRO A 54 -13.12 4.50 -11.73
CA PRO A 54 -13.43 3.28 -12.49
C PRO A 54 -13.14 3.36 -13.99
N ASP A 55 -13.36 4.52 -14.60
CA ASP A 55 -13.12 4.71 -16.03
C ASP A 55 -11.64 4.83 -16.39
N ARG A 56 -10.76 4.89 -15.39
CA ARG A 56 -9.31 4.98 -15.59
C ARG A 56 -8.59 3.71 -15.14
N ARG A 57 -9.32 2.67 -14.77
CA ARG A 57 -8.71 1.39 -14.39
C ARG A 57 -8.11 0.72 -15.62
N GLY A 58 -7.11 -0.15 -15.37
CA GLY A 58 -6.42 -0.85 -16.45
C GLY A 58 -5.27 -0.06 -17.06
N GLN A 59 -4.99 1.15 -16.57
CA GLN A 59 -3.90 2.01 -17.06
C GLN A 59 -2.68 1.99 -16.16
N ARG A 60 -2.62 1.04 -15.22
CA ARG A 60 -1.51 0.88 -14.26
C ARG A 60 -1.23 2.13 -13.42
N LEU A 61 -2.27 2.90 -13.14
CA LEU A 61 -2.10 4.15 -12.37
C LEU A 61 -1.66 3.89 -10.93
N SER A 62 -1.95 2.70 -10.38
CA SER A 62 -1.45 2.31 -9.06
C SER A 62 0.06 2.39 -8.96
N ASP A 63 0.77 2.11 -10.06
CA ASP A 63 2.22 2.15 -10.10
C ASP A 63 2.75 3.55 -9.78
N LEU A 64 1.99 4.59 -10.08
CA LEU A 64 2.39 5.97 -9.78
C LEU A 64 2.41 6.20 -8.26
N PHE A 65 1.41 5.69 -7.53
CA PHE A 65 1.41 5.78 -6.07
C PHE A 65 2.54 4.95 -5.48
N PHE A 66 2.73 3.72 -5.96
CA PHE A 66 3.80 2.85 -5.48
C PHE A 66 5.17 3.47 -5.73
N GLY A 67 5.38 4.00 -6.93
CA GLY A 67 6.66 4.65 -7.28
C GLY A 67 6.94 5.87 -6.44
N TYR A 68 5.93 6.68 -6.17
CA TYR A 68 6.09 7.85 -5.32
C TYR A 68 6.40 7.46 -3.87
N ALA A 69 5.69 6.45 -3.34
CA ALA A 69 5.96 5.93 -2.01
C ALA A 69 7.38 5.38 -1.90
N GLU A 70 7.83 4.67 -2.92
CA GLU A 70 9.21 4.17 -2.97
C GLU A 70 10.23 5.29 -2.95
N GLN A 71 9.99 6.36 -3.73
CA GLN A 71 10.85 7.54 -3.72
C GLN A 71 10.94 8.16 -2.33
N LEU A 72 9.80 8.31 -1.65
CA LEU A 72 9.79 8.83 -0.28
C LEU A 72 10.57 7.94 0.68
N CYS A 73 10.47 6.62 0.51
CA CYS A 73 11.25 5.68 1.32
C CYS A 73 12.74 5.89 1.12
N ARG A 74 13.18 6.03 -0.12
CA ARG A 74 14.61 6.21 -0.42
C ARG A 74 15.14 7.52 0.15
N GLU A 75 14.33 8.58 0.13
CA GLU A 75 14.71 9.87 0.70
C GLU A 75 14.83 9.81 2.21
N ARG A 76 14.07 8.95 2.87
CA ARG A 76 14.04 8.83 4.33
C ARG A 76 14.89 7.68 4.88
N GLY A 77 15.51 6.90 4.01
CA GLY A 77 16.24 5.71 4.43
C GLY A 77 15.36 4.58 4.92
N VAL A 78 14.08 4.59 4.55
CA VAL A 78 13.14 3.51 4.88
C VAL A 78 13.30 2.40 3.84
N ARG A 79 13.35 1.14 4.29
CA ARG A 79 13.80 0.02 3.47
C ARG A 79 12.72 -1.01 3.20
N SER A 80 11.47 -0.68 3.46
CA SER A 80 10.36 -1.61 3.23
C SER A 80 9.09 -0.86 2.94
N MET A 81 8.30 -1.45 2.02
CA MET A 81 6.95 -1.01 1.70
C MET A 81 6.01 -2.16 2.06
N ARG A 82 4.91 -1.84 2.76
CA ARG A 82 3.90 -2.83 3.13
C ARG A 82 2.52 -2.34 2.74
N ILE A 83 1.67 -3.28 2.34
CA ILE A 83 0.30 -2.98 1.92
C ILE A 83 -0.58 -4.19 2.21
N ASP A 84 -1.85 -3.94 2.45
CA ASP A 84 -2.83 -5.00 2.56
C ASP A 84 -4.01 -4.73 1.63
N THR A 85 -4.71 -5.79 1.25
CA THR A 85 -5.88 -5.69 0.39
C THR A 85 -6.88 -6.78 0.70
N HIS A 86 -8.14 -6.51 0.38
CA HIS A 86 -9.21 -7.49 0.53
C HIS A 86 -8.99 -8.67 -0.42
N GLU A 87 -9.30 -9.88 0.05
CA GLU A 87 -9.11 -11.10 -0.75
C GLU A 87 -9.95 -11.12 -2.03
N GLY A 88 -11.04 -10.36 -2.07
CA GLY A 88 -11.87 -10.21 -3.26
C GLY A 88 -11.40 -9.16 -4.25
N ASN A 89 -10.38 -8.38 -3.88
CA ASN A 89 -9.91 -7.29 -4.73
C ASN A 89 -8.81 -7.79 -5.67
N LEU A 90 -9.19 -8.54 -6.69
CA LEU A 90 -8.25 -9.11 -7.64
C LEU A 90 -7.42 -8.07 -8.39
N PRO A 91 -7.99 -6.93 -8.85
CA PRO A 91 -7.19 -5.92 -9.52
C PRO A 91 -6.06 -5.38 -8.64
N MET A 92 -6.30 -5.16 -7.35
CA MET A 92 -5.27 -4.68 -6.45
C MET A 92 -4.22 -5.75 -6.19
N GLN A 93 -4.63 -7.01 -6.03
CA GLN A 93 -3.67 -8.12 -5.88
C GLN A 93 -2.73 -8.20 -7.08
N ARG A 94 -3.26 -8.06 -8.29
CA ARG A 94 -2.44 -8.06 -9.49
C ARG A 94 -1.51 -6.86 -9.53
N ALA A 95 -2.00 -5.69 -9.14
CA ALA A 95 -1.21 -4.46 -9.16
C ALA A 95 -0.01 -4.54 -8.21
N VAL A 96 -0.23 -5.00 -6.98
CA VAL A 96 0.87 -5.09 -6.01
C VAL A 96 1.88 -6.15 -6.42
N GLU A 97 1.41 -7.30 -6.91
CA GLU A 97 2.30 -8.37 -7.35
C GLU A 97 3.10 -7.96 -8.57
N ARG A 98 2.48 -7.28 -9.52
CA ARG A 98 3.17 -6.76 -10.71
C ARG A 98 4.25 -5.75 -10.34
N TYR A 99 4.01 -4.91 -9.33
CA TYR A 99 5.00 -3.93 -8.90
C TYR A 99 6.18 -4.56 -8.16
N GLY A 100 6.02 -5.78 -7.66
CA GLY A 100 7.09 -6.51 -7.00
C GLY A 100 6.86 -6.80 -5.53
N PHE A 101 5.67 -6.52 -5.01
CA PHE A 101 5.32 -6.93 -3.66
C PHE A 101 5.14 -8.44 -3.60
N VAL A 102 5.50 -9.04 -2.47
CA VAL A 102 5.39 -10.47 -2.23
C VAL A 102 4.35 -10.70 -1.13
N ARG A 103 3.47 -11.66 -1.37
CA ARG A 103 2.46 -12.04 -0.40
C ARG A 103 3.13 -12.68 0.83
N CYS A 104 2.80 -12.15 2.00
CA CYS A 104 3.41 -12.59 3.26
C CYS A 104 2.46 -13.39 4.13
N GLY A 105 1.15 -13.16 4.01
CA GLY A 105 0.17 -13.84 4.83
C GLY A 105 -1.11 -13.04 4.97
N VAL A 106 -1.76 -13.20 6.12
CA VAL A 106 -3.04 -12.56 6.41
C VAL A 106 -2.93 -11.76 7.69
N ILE A 107 -3.39 -10.52 7.64
CA ILE A 107 -3.58 -9.70 8.84
C ILE A 107 -5.09 -9.54 9.09
N TYR A 108 -5.45 -9.07 10.27
CA TYR A 108 -6.85 -8.89 10.65
C TYR A 108 -7.07 -7.44 11.07
N LEU A 109 -8.13 -6.83 10.52
CA LEU A 109 -8.54 -5.50 10.93
C LEU A 109 -9.14 -5.54 12.34
N ASP A 110 -9.37 -4.39 12.95
CA ASP A 110 -9.89 -4.30 14.32
C ASP A 110 -11.23 -5.00 14.48
N ASN A 111 -12.04 -5.04 13.41
CA ASN A 111 -13.33 -5.73 13.42
C ASN A 111 -13.21 -7.25 13.14
N GLY A 112 -11.98 -7.75 12.97
CA GLY A 112 -11.74 -9.17 12.69
C GLY A 112 -11.70 -9.54 11.21
N ASP A 113 -11.95 -8.61 10.31
CA ASP A 113 -11.94 -8.91 8.87
C ASP A 113 -10.52 -9.21 8.39
N PRO A 114 -10.33 -10.28 7.60
CA PRO A 114 -9.01 -10.62 7.08
C PRO A 114 -8.62 -9.74 5.90
N ARG A 115 -7.31 -9.51 5.77
CA ARG A 115 -6.71 -8.84 4.61
C ARG A 115 -5.45 -9.56 4.21
N LEU A 116 -5.20 -9.62 2.91
CA LEU A 116 -3.97 -10.19 2.38
C LEU A 116 -2.85 -9.16 2.56
N ALA A 117 -1.74 -9.60 3.14
CA ALA A 117 -0.63 -8.72 3.47
C ALA A 117 0.55 -8.97 2.55
N TYR A 118 1.16 -7.88 2.08
CA TYR A 118 2.25 -7.90 1.12
C TYR A 118 3.39 -7.01 1.58
N GLU A 119 4.60 -7.36 1.20
CA GLU A 119 5.78 -6.54 1.46
C GLU A 119 6.69 -6.48 0.24
N LYS A 120 7.30 -5.32 0.04
CA LYS A 120 8.36 -5.13 -0.94
C LYS A 120 9.56 -4.52 -0.24
N PRO A 121 10.60 -5.32 0.06
CA PRO A 121 11.87 -4.78 0.57
C PRO A 121 12.55 -3.91 -0.48
N LEU A 122 13.23 -2.88 -0.03
CA LEU A 122 13.92 -1.95 -0.92
C LEU A 122 15.42 -2.02 -0.77
#